data_3b5c04f87fa7ad37aed8b7377547b8d9
#
_entry.id   3b5c04f87fa7ad37aed8b7377547b8d9
#
_cell.length_a   1.000
_cell.length_b   1.000
_cell.length_c   1.000
_cell.angle_alpha   90.00
_cell.angle_beta   90.00
_cell.angle_gamma   90.00
#
_symmetry.space_group_name_H-M   'P 1'
#
loop_
_entity.id
_entity.type
_entity.pdbx_description
1 polymer ?
#
loop_
_entity_poly.entity_id
_entity_poly.type
_entity_poly.pdbx_seq_one_letter_code
_entity_poly.pdbx_strand_id
1 'polypeptide(L)'
;VVEDEKEVEETVIESTETDENEAVEIEEIVEIAEAEEVIEDVNFMIIEDAPVFPGCKGNKKELKDCFSKMVQKHFSRKFDAELPNELGLSPGKKRVFIGFKIDRKGYVVRIQARAPHPKIKDEVIKVMKMLPRMKPGRQRGKAVGVSYNIPFSLLVE
;
A
#
# COMPACT_ATOMS: atom_id res chain seq x y z
N VAL A 1 36.38 -18.72 -30.05
CA VAL A 1 36.40 -18.63 -29.41
C VAL A 1 35.91 -18.26 -28.97
N VAL A 2 35.94 -18.31 -29.40
CA VAL A 2 35.81 -18.23 -28.60
C VAL A 2 35.35 -17.82 -27.90
N GLU A 3 35.40 -17.81 -28.25
CA GLU A 3 35.29 -17.74 -27.31
C GLU A 3 34.62 -17.23 -26.73
N ASP A 4 34.88 -17.43 -27.58
CA ASP A 4 34.59 -17.27 -26.75
C ASP A 4 33.85 -17.28 -26.22
N GLU A 5 33.91 -17.60 -26.69
CA GLU A 5 33.73 -17.97 -25.91
C GLU A 5 33.45 -18.02 -25.13
N LYS A 6 33.77 -18.31 -25.58
CA LYS A 6 33.87 -18.79 -24.62
C LYS A 6 33.50 -18.50 -23.87
N GLU A 7 33.78 -18.49 -24.48
CA GLU A 7 33.80 -18.57 -23.50
C GLU A 7 32.92 -18.50 -23.01
N VAL A 8 32.87 -18.81 -23.69
CA VAL A 8 32.38 -19.05 -22.92
C VAL A 8 31.85 -19.49 -22.41
N GLU A 9 32.20 -19.91 -22.66
CA GLU A 9 32.18 -20.51 -21.87
C GLU A 9 32.18 -20.61 -21.02
N GLU A 10 32.58 -20.74 -21.18
CA GLU A 10 32.80 -21.13 -20.13
C GLU A 10 32.23 -21.08 -19.30
N THR A 11 32.29 -21.01 -19.47
CA THR A 11 31.91 -21.17 -18.64
C THR A 11 30.96 -21.56 -18.33
N VAL A 12 30.89 -21.89 -18.40
CA VAL A 12 30.09 -22.26 -18.06
C VAL A 12 29.76 -23.25 -17.58
N ILE A 13 30.40 -23.93 -17.42
CA ILE A 13 30.10 -24.84 -16.97
C ILE A 13 30.59 -25.38 -15.93
N GLU A 14 31.28 -25.29 -15.60
CA GLU A 14 31.57 -25.55 -14.52
C GLU A 14 31.38 -26.85 -14.02
N SER A 15 31.38 -27.28 -12.82
CA SER A 15 31.26 -28.65 -12.38
C SER A 15 29.80 -29.04 -12.20
N THR A 16 29.56 -30.35 -12.29
CA THR A 16 28.22 -30.88 -12.10
C THR A 16 27.71 -30.66 -10.69
N GLU A 17 28.61 -30.70 -9.73
CA GLU A 17 28.20 -30.45 -8.34
C GLU A 17 27.63 -29.07 -8.15
N THR A 18 28.24 -28.08 -8.81
CA THR A 18 27.75 -26.73 -8.76
C THR A 18 26.35 -26.64 -9.33
N ASP A 19 26.10 -27.38 -10.39
CA ASP A 19 24.79 -27.38 -11.03
C ASP A 19 23.71 -27.90 -10.08
N GLU A 20 23.99 -28.95 -9.33
CA GLU A 20 23.04 -29.49 -8.36
C GLU A 20 22.70 -28.48 -7.28
N ASN A 21 23.73 -27.79 -6.78
CA ASN A 21 23.50 -26.77 -5.75
C ASN A 21 22.70 -25.63 -6.31
N GLU A 22 22.97 -25.24 -7.55
CA GLU A 22 22.22 -24.16 -8.16
C GLU A 22 20.75 -24.53 -8.34
N ALA A 23 20.47 -25.78 -8.67
CA ALA A 23 19.11 -26.22 -8.83
C ALA A 23 18.32 -26.13 -7.52
N VAL A 24 18.95 -26.52 -6.40
CA VAL A 24 18.32 -26.41 -5.10
C VAL A 24 18.03 -24.97 -4.73
N GLU A 25 18.99 -24.08 -5.00
CA GLU A 25 18.78 -22.66 -4.71
C GLU A 25 17.65 -22.08 -5.54
N ILE A 26 17.56 -22.50 -6.79
CA ILE A 26 16.49 -22.03 -7.66
C ILE A 26 15.13 -22.46 -7.14
N GLU A 27 15.01 -23.68 -6.64
CA GLU A 27 13.75 -24.14 -6.07
C GLU A 27 13.34 -23.31 -4.87
N GLU A 28 14.28 -22.99 -3.99
CA GLU A 28 13.99 -22.14 -2.84
C GLU A 28 13.54 -20.76 -3.28
N ILE A 29 14.18 -20.19 -4.27
CA ILE A 29 13.82 -18.88 -4.77
C ILE A 29 12.40 -18.90 -5.35
N VAL A 30 12.06 -19.95 -6.08
CA VAL A 30 10.72 -20.06 -6.66
C VAL A 30 9.67 -20.16 -5.56
N GLU A 31 9.93 -20.93 -4.49
CA GLU A 31 8.98 -21.00 -3.39
C GLU A 31 8.78 -19.65 -2.73
N ILE A 32 9.87 -18.90 -2.51
CA ILE A 32 9.76 -17.57 -1.91
C ILE A 32 8.96 -16.65 -2.82
N ALA A 33 9.20 -16.70 -4.12
CA ALA A 33 8.48 -15.86 -5.07
C ALA A 33 7.00 -16.19 -5.07
N GLU A 34 6.65 -17.48 -5.02
CA GLU A 34 5.25 -17.87 -4.97
C GLU A 34 4.59 -17.40 -3.69
N ALA A 35 5.30 -17.49 -2.56
CA ALA A 35 4.79 -17.01 -1.30
C ALA A 35 4.55 -15.52 -1.33
N GLU A 36 5.45 -14.77 -1.95
CA GLU A 36 5.29 -13.34 -2.09
C GLU A 36 4.11 -12.99 -2.97
N GLU A 37 3.89 -13.74 -4.03
CA GLU A 37 2.75 -13.52 -4.90
C GLU A 37 1.43 -13.74 -4.15
N VAL A 38 1.40 -14.73 -3.28
CA VAL A 38 0.20 -15.03 -2.50
C VAL A 38 -0.15 -13.87 -1.58
N ILE A 39 0.84 -13.08 -1.14
CA ILE A 39 0.61 -11.97 -0.24
C ILE A 39 0.64 -10.62 -0.97
N GLU A 40 0.49 -10.66 -2.27
CA GLU A 40 0.43 -9.46 -3.09
C GLU A 40 -0.73 -8.58 -2.67
N ASP A 41 -0.57 -7.28 -2.88
CA ASP A 41 -1.57 -6.29 -2.48
C ASP A 41 -2.87 -6.46 -3.25
N VAL A 42 -3.99 -6.32 -2.54
CA VAL A 42 -5.32 -6.40 -3.13
C VAL A 42 -5.96 -5.02 -2.98
N ASN A 43 -6.66 -4.60 -4.02
CA ASN A 43 -7.37 -3.33 -3.99
C ASN A 43 -8.53 -3.41 -3.01
N PHE A 44 -8.70 -2.37 -2.19
CA PHE A 44 -9.76 -2.30 -1.19
C PHE A 44 -11.15 -2.51 -1.77
N MET A 45 -11.36 -2.03 -2.99
CA MET A 45 -12.70 -2.10 -3.60
C MET A 45 -13.13 -3.53 -3.92
N ILE A 46 -12.18 -4.43 -4.16
CA ILE A 46 -12.49 -5.78 -4.59
C ILE A 46 -12.06 -6.86 -3.59
N ILE A 47 -11.45 -6.47 -2.48
CA ILE A 47 -10.98 -7.46 -1.50
C ILE A 47 -12.17 -8.19 -0.86
N GLU A 48 -11.95 -9.46 -0.56
CA GLU A 48 -12.98 -10.30 0.04
C GLU A 48 -13.33 -9.81 1.44
N ASP A 49 -12.34 -9.67 2.30
CA ASP A 49 -12.53 -9.17 3.66
C ASP A 49 -11.67 -7.95 3.85
N ALA A 50 -12.30 -6.78 3.92
CA ALA A 50 -11.60 -5.52 4.06
C ALA A 50 -10.93 -5.40 5.43
N PRO A 51 -9.87 -4.58 5.53
CA PRO A 51 -9.32 -4.26 6.85
C PRO A 51 -10.42 -3.69 7.74
N VAL A 52 -10.33 -3.98 9.03
CA VAL A 52 -11.34 -3.53 9.99
C VAL A 52 -10.77 -2.40 10.81
N PHE A 53 -11.37 -1.23 10.68
CA PHE A 53 -11.01 -0.07 11.50
C PHE A 53 -11.45 -0.34 12.95
N PRO A 54 -10.65 0.06 13.95
CA PRO A 54 -11.02 -0.18 15.34
C PRO A 54 -12.40 0.38 15.65
N GLY A 55 -13.25 -0.45 16.25
CA GLY A 55 -14.60 -0.06 16.58
C GLY A 55 -15.64 -0.39 15.53
N CYS A 56 -15.24 -0.78 14.35
CA CYS A 56 -16.19 -1.16 13.29
C CYS A 56 -16.69 -2.57 13.50
N LYS A 57 -17.98 -2.79 13.25
CA LYS A 57 -18.62 -4.10 13.40
C LYS A 57 -19.65 -4.28 12.30
N GLY A 58 -20.02 -5.55 12.07
CA GLY A 58 -21.07 -5.85 11.12
C GLY A 58 -20.61 -6.82 10.05
N ASN A 59 -21.42 -6.91 8.98
CA ASN A 59 -21.11 -7.78 7.86
C ASN A 59 -20.04 -7.14 6.98
N LYS A 60 -19.67 -7.83 5.90
CA LYS A 60 -18.58 -7.38 5.03
C LYS A 60 -18.84 -5.98 4.46
N LYS A 61 -20.05 -5.71 4.04
CA LYS A 61 -20.38 -4.41 3.48
C LYS A 61 -20.33 -3.32 4.55
N GLU A 62 -20.89 -3.61 5.71
CA GLU A 62 -20.88 -2.66 6.83
C GLU A 62 -19.45 -2.34 7.26
N LEU A 63 -18.58 -3.33 7.27
CA LEU A 63 -17.19 -3.11 7.65
C LEU A 63 -16.47 -2.24 6.64
N LYS A 64 -16.73 -2.43 5.34
CA LYS A 64 -16.14 -1.58 4.31
C LYS A 64 -16.63 -0.15 4.42
N ASP A 65 -17.93 0.03 4.61
CA ASP A 65 -18.52 1.36 4.74
C ASP A 65 -17.98 2.06 5.99
N CYS A 66 -17.90 1.32 7.08
CA CYS A 66 -17.38 1.85 8.34
C CYS A 66 -15.91 2.28 8.18
N PHE A 67 -15.11 1.46 7.53
CA PHE A 67 -13.71 1.79 7.27
C PHE A 67 -13.59 3.14 6.55
N SER A 68 -14.30 3.29 5.45
CA SER A 68 -14.26 4.51 4.66
C SER A 68 -14.71 5.72 5.46
N LYS A 69 -15.79 5.57 6.22
CA LYS A 69 -16.28 6.67 7.06
C LYS A 69 -15.30 7.05 8.15
N MET A 70 -14.68 6.06 8.77
CA MET A 70 -13.75 6.33 9.85
C MET A 70 -12.47 6.99 9.35
N VAL A 71 -11.99 6.59 8.16
CA VAL A 71 -10.84 7.24 7.55
C VAL A 71 -11.16 8.69 7.23
N GLN A 72 -12.32 8.94 6.64
CA GLN A 72 -12.75 10.31 6.33
C GLN A 72 -12.89 11.16 7.59
N LYS A 73 -13.47 10.57 8.63
CA LYS A 73 -13.64 11.26 9.91
C LYS A 73 -12.30 11.58 10.55
N HIS A 74 -11.36 10.64 10.48
CA HIS A 74 -10.01 10.85 10.98
C HIS A 74 -9.35 12.03 10.28
N PHE A 75 -9.44 12.05 8.94
CA PHE A 75 -8.87 13.12 8.15
C PHE A 75 -9.50 14.47 8.54
N SER A 76 -10.83 14.52 8.59
CA SER A 76 -11.53 15.78 8.89
C SER A 76 -11.19 16.32 10.26
N ARG A 77 -10.97 15.42 11.21
CA ARG A 77 -10.67 15.84 12.58
C ARG A 77 -9.24 16.29 12.76
N LYS A 78 -8.31 15.65 12.07
CA LYS A 78 -6.88 15.87 12.30
C LYS A 78 -6.27 16.87 11.35
N PHE A 79 -6.87 17.06 10.18
CA PHE A 79 -6.32 17.98 9.19
C PHE A 79 -6.59 19.42 9.61
N ASP A 80 -5.57 20.28 9.43
CA ASP A 80 -5.69 21.71 9.71
C ASP A 80 -6.50 22.38 8.61
N ALA A 81 -7.76 22.64 8.88
CA ALA A 81 -8.68 23.19 7.88
C ALA A 81 -8.32 24.61 7.47
N GLU A 82 -7.55 25.32 8.27
CA GLU A 82 -7.14 26.69 7.94
C GLU A 82 -5.90 26.73 7.05
N LEU A 83 -5.14 25.66 6.99
CA LEU A 83 -3.92 25.63 6.23
C LEU A 83 -4.12 26.05 4.76
N PRO A 84 -5.13 25.53 4.05
CA PRO A 84 -5.31 25.93 2.64
C PRO A 84 -5.52 27.44 2.48
N ASN A 85 -6.19 28.08 3.44
CA ASN A 85 -6.44 29.51 3.37
C ASN A 85 -5.16 30.32 3.55
N GLU A 86 -4.20 29.78 4.30
CA GLU A 86 -2.94 30.49 4.59
C GLU A 86 -1.94 30.42 3.46
N LEU A 87 -2.17 29.57 2.47
CA LEU A 87 -1.18 29.32 1.43
C LEU A 87 -1.38 30.14 0.17
N GLY A 88 -2.35 31.04 0.14
CA GLY A 88 -2.57 31.90 -1.00
C GLY A 88 -3.17 31.20 -2.20
N LEU A 89 -3.83 30.08 -2.00
CA LEU A 89 -4.49 29.38 -3.09
C LEU A 89 -5.75 30.12 -3.49
N SER A 90 -6.14 29.96 -4.77
CA SER A 90 -7.38 30.56 -5.24
C SER A 90 -8.58 29.97 -4.51
N PRO A 91 -9.64 30.76 -4.30
CA PRO A 91 -10.82 30.24 -3.59
C PRO A 91 -11.48 29.09 -4.34
N GLY A 92 -12.19 28.28 -3.60
CA GLY A 92 -12.98 27.20 -4.16
C GLY A 92 -12.58 25.85 -3.63
N LYS A 93 -13.22 24.83 -4.19
CA LYS A 93 -12.94 23.46 -3.83
C LYS A 93 -11.65 22.97 -4.44
N LYS A 94 -10.80 22.36 -3.61
CA LYS A 94 -9.55 21.78 -4.08
C LYS A 94 -9.57 20.31 -3.75
N ARG A 95 -9.08 19.50 -4.68
CA ARG A 95 -9.03 18.04 -4.49
C ARG A 95 -7.66 17.59 -4.03
N VAL A 96 -7.69 16.66 -3.09
CA VAL A 96 -6.50 15.97 -2.61
C VAL A 96 -6.73 14.49 -2.83
N PHE A 97 -5.76 13.82 -3.43
CA PHE A 97 -5.84 12.38 -3.67
C PHE A 97 -4.86 11.70 -2.73
N ILE A 98 -5.37 10.76 -1.95
CA ILE A 98 -4.57 10.08 -0.93
C ILE A 98 -4.59 8.59 -1.22
N GLY A 99 -3.40 7.98 -1.22
CA GLY A 99 -3.27 6.55 -1.34
C GLY A 99 -2.42 6.02 -0.21
N PHE A 100 -2.77 4.84 0.28
CA PHE A 100 -1.95 4.18 1.27
C PHE A 100 -2.20 2.67 1.20
N LYS A 101 -1.37 1.94 1.93
CA LYS A 101 -1.47 0.50 2.00
C LYS A 101 -1.63 0.10 3.45
N ILE A 102 -2.46 -0.90 3.69
CA ILE A 102 -2.56 -1.52 5.00
C ILE A 102 -1.88 -2.87 4.87
N ASP A 103 -0.79 -3.07 5.61
CA ASP A 103 0.01 -4.28 5.45
C ASP A 103 -0.66 -5.47 6.13
N ARG A 104 -0.02 -6.62 6.04
CA ARG A 104 -0.57 -7.86 6.59
C ARG A 104 -0.70 -7.84 8.10
N LYS A 105 -0.07 -6.89 8.74
CA LYS A 105 -0.13 -6.74 10.20
C LYS A 105 -1.11 -5.66 10.61
N GLY A 106 -1.72 -4.98 9.65
CA GLY A 106 -2.71 -3.94 9.91
C GLY A 106 -2.15 -2.54 10.03
N TYR A 107 -0.86 -2.35 9.78
CA TYR A 107 -0.27 -1.01 9.83
C TYR A 107 -0.49 -0.26 8.53
N VAL A 108 -0.74 1.04 8.66
CA VAL A 108 -0.87 1.94 7.50
C VAL A 108 0.54 2.32 7.05
N VAL A 109 0.86 2.00 5.80
CA VAL A 109 2.19 2.23 5.25
C VAL A 109 2.07 2.78 3.84
N ARG A 110 3.19 3.24 3.28
CA ARG A 110 3.29 3.72 1.91
C ARG A 110 2.26 4.80 1.60
N ILE A 111 2.18 5.78 2.47
CA ILE A 111 1.25 6.88 2.31
C ILE A 111 1.75 7.79 1.20
N GLN A 112 0.87 8.08 0.25
CA GLN A 112 1.15 8.98 -0.86
C GLN A 112 0.01 9.98 -0.96
N ALA A 113 0.34 11.19 -1.37
CA ALA A 113 -0.67 12.23 -1.50
C ALA A 113 -0.37 13.09 -2.71
N ARG A 114 -1.43 13.56 -3.34
CA ARG A 114 -1.32 14.51 -4.43
C ARG A 114 -2.21 15.68 -4.07
N ALA A 115 -1.62 16.85 -3.96
CA ALA A 115 -2.32 18.05 -3.47
C ALA A 115 -1.88 19.27 -4.27
N PRO A 116 -2.68 20.35 -4.24
CA PRO A 116 -2.33 21.57 -4.99
C PRO A 116 -1.17 22.36 -4.40
N HIS A 117 -0.69 21.99 -3.23
CA HIS A 117 0.44 22.69 -2.60
C HIS A 117 1.26 21.69 -1.79
N PRO A 118 2.60 21.80 -1.82
CA PRO A 118 3.45 20.89 -1.07
C PRO A 118 3.17 20.86 0.44
N LYS A 119 2.81 21.97 1.03
CA LYS A 119 2.51 22.00 2.46
C LYS A 119 1.23 21.25 2.79
N ILE A 120 0.25 21.28 1.88
CA ILE A 120 -0.96 20.47 2.06
C ILE A 120 -0.61 19.01 1.97
N LYS A 121 0.23 18.64 1.00
CA LYS A 121 0.68 17.27 0.85
C LYS A 121 1.36 16.78 2.13
N ASP A 122 2.25 17.59 2.70
CA ASP A 122 2.96 17.22 3.92
C ASP A 122 2.01 17.05 5.09
N GLU A 123 1.05 17.94 5.22
CA GLU A 123 0.05 17.86 6.28
C GLU A 123 -0.81 16.59 6.13
N VAL A 124 -1.22 16.28 4.90
CA VAL A 124 -2.00 15.08 4.62
C VAL A 124 -1.24 13.83 5.04
N ILE A 125 0.02 13.75 4.65
CA ILE A 125 0.84 12.58 5.00
C ILE A 125 0.97 12.46 6.52
N LYS A 126 1.18 13.57 7.19
CA LYS A 126 1.28 13.61 8.64
C LYS A 126 0.00 13.10 9.29
N VAL A 127 -1.15 13.57 8.81
CA VAL A 127 -2.44 13.17 9.35
C VAL A 127 -2.68 11.68 9.14
N MET A 128 -2.35 11.17 7.96
CA MET A 128 -2.57 9.77 7.65
C MET A 128 -1.65 8.85 8.42
N LYS A 129 -0.47 9.34 8.80
CA LYS A 129 0.43 8.55 9.65
C LYS A 129 -0.12 8.33 11.05
N MET A 130 -1.09 9.12 11.45
CA MET A 130 -1.72 8.98 12.76
C MET A 130 -2.86 7.97 12.79
N LEU A 131 -3.16 7.36 11.65
CA LEU A 131 -4.20 6.32 11.63
C LEU A 131 -3.79 5.15 12.53
N PRO A 132 -4.77 4.56 13.24
CA PRO A 132 -4.46 3.46 14.14
C PRO A 132 -4.18 2.18 13.39
N ARG A 133 -3.58 1.22 14.10
CA ARG A 133 -3.41 -0.12 13.57
C ARG A 133 -4.77 -0.78 13.44
N MET A 134 -4.96 -1.52 12.35
CA MET A 134 -6.24 -2.14 12.03
C MET A 134 -6.09 -3.65 11.95
N LYS A 135 -7.22 -4.35 11.90
CA LYS A 135 -7.17 -5.76 11.54
C LYS A 135 -6.86 -5.83 10.06
N PRO A 136 -5.93 -6.69 9.64
CA PRO A 136 -5.55 -6.75 8.23
C PRO A 136 -6.67 -7.28 7.37
N GLY A 137 -6.66 -6.89 6.09
CA GLY A 137 -7.56 -7.46 5.12
C GLY A 137 -7.22 -8.91 4.86
N ARG A 138 -8.19 -9.66 4.36
CA ARG A 138 -8.00 -11.08 4.07
C ARG A 138 -8.53 -11.42 2.69
N GLN A 139 -7.83 -12.34 2.07
CA GLN A 139 -8.24 -12.88 0.79
C GLN A 139 -8.04 -14.38 0.88
N ARG A 140 -9.11 -15.13 0.63
CA ARG A 140 -9.09 -16.60 0.74
C ARG A 140 -8.56 -17.06 2.11
N GLY A 141 -8.99 -16.37 3.17
CA GLY A 141 -8.64 -16.73 4.53
C GLY A 141 -7.25 -16.32 4.98
N LYS A 142 -6.47 -15.66 4.13
CA LYS A 142 -5.10 -15.24 4.46
C LYS A 142 -5.01 -13.73 4.55
N ALA A 143 -4.21 -13.25 5.50
CA ALA A 143 -3.94 -11.83 5.62
C ALA A 143 -3.14 -11.36 4.42
N VAL A 144 -3.57 -10.26 3.81
CA VAL A 144 -2.90 -9.70 2.63
C VAL A 144 -2.75 -8.20 2.81
N GLY A 145 -1.85 -7.61 2.04
CA GLY A 145 -1.76 -6.16 1.96
C GLY A 145 -2.93 -5.62 1.16
N VAL A 146 -3.42 -4.44 1.55
CA VAL A 146 -4.57 -3.82 0.90
C VAL A 146 -4.19 -2.41 0.49
N SER A 147 -4.42 -2.07 -0.78
CA SER A 147 -4.21 -0.72 -1.26
C SER A 147 -5.54 0.03 -1.26
N TYR A 148 -5.51 1.27 -0.81
CA TYR A 148 -6.70 2.10 -0.69
C TYR A 148 -6.39 3.49 -1.20
N ASN A 149 -7.26 3.98 -2.09
CA ASN A 149 -7.12 5.32 -2.65
C ASN A 149 -8.44 6.05 -2.45
N ILE A 150 -8.34 7.29 -1.99
CA ILE A 150 -9.54 8.06 -1.70
C ILE A 150 -9.29 9.54 -2.03
N PRO A 151 -10.26 10.21 -2.65
CA PRO A 151 -10.18 11.65 -2.85
C PRO A 151 -10.81 12.36 -1.66
N PHE A 152 -10.22 13.49 -1.29
CA PHE A 152 -10.80 14.40 -0.31
C PHE A 152 -10.94 15.76 -0.94
N SER A 153 -11.93 16.53 -0.47
CA SER A 153 -12.14 17.89 -0.93
C SER A 153 -11.82 18.86 0.19
N LEU A 154 -11.06 19.89 -0.14
CA LEU A 154 -10.75 20.99 0.77
C LEU A 154 -11.38 22.25 0.23
N LEU A 155 -11.83 23.12 1.14
CA LEU A 155 -12.42 24.39 0.76
C LEU A 155 -11.44 25.50 1.07
N VAL A 156 -11.14 26.34 0.06
CA VAL A 156 -10.34 27.55 0.21
C VAL A 156 -11.31 28.71 0.13
N GLU A 157 -11.33 29.51 1.16
CA GLU A 157 -12.24 30.67 1.25
C GLU A 157 -11.62 31.97 0.82
#